data_5d86ac85231a174f3f6c29906beca890
#
_entry.id   5d86ac85231a174f3f6c29906beca890
#
_cell.length_a   1.000
_cell.length_b   1.000
_cell.length_c   1.000
_cell.angle_alpha   90.00
_cell.angle_beta   90.00
_cell.angle_gamma   90.00
#
_symmetry.space_group_name_H-M   'P 1'
#
loop_
_entity.id
_entity.type
_entity.pdbx_description
1 polymer ?
#
loop_
_entity_poly.entity_id
_entity_poly.type
_entity_poly.pdbx_seq_one_letter_code
_entity_poly.pdbx_strand_id
1 'polypeptide(L)'
;KFTNKRWGTATGIGNNNCYAYAVGDYEAYRWQKSIPGDRSGLSDGYHNYTHCAGLPKRVISDNPTKIYSAKANEKCKRGYYKVMMFVCPGRPTNYIRQGDFHFYVQHGVVEYRVKPGDTQESVAKFFKVPLSRVKRAGKFAPNKRLVFKANVFSHKRGWATGPLLTDASGKSITDPRKAD
;
A
#
# COMPACT_ATOMS: atom_id res chain seq x y z
N LYS A 1 -1.19 9.81 -6.07
CA LYS A 1 -2.34 10.26 -5.28
C LYS A 1 -3.06 9.06 -4.70
N PHE A 2 -3.32 9.09 -3.38
CA PHE A 2 -4.14 8.07 -2.73
C PHE A 2 -5.62 8.22 -3.14
N THR A 3 -6.25 7.12 -3.50
CA THR A 3 -7.70 7.02 -3.74
C THR A 3 -8.17 5.60 -3.46
N ASN A 4 -9.35 5.46 -2.89
CA ASN A 4 -9.91 4.16 -2.54
C ASN A 4 -11.01 3.68 -3.53
N LYS A 5 -11.24 4.40 -4.62
CA LYS A 5 -12.42 4.16 -5.48
C LYS A 5 -12.59 2.71 -5.90
N ARG A 6 -11.69 2.25 -6.75
CA ARG A 6 -11.75 0.93 -7.39
C ARG A 6 -11.41 -0.21 -6.42
N TRP A 7 -10.41 0.02 -5.58
CA TRP A 7 -9.89 -0.98 -4.65
C TRP A 7 -10.75 -1.20 -3.41
N GLY A 8 -11.64 -0.25 -3.09
CA GLY A 8 -12.56 -0.32 -1.95
C GLY A 8 -13.92 -0.92 -2.28
N THR A 9 -14.17 -1.35 -3.51
CA THR A 9 -15.36 -2.10 -3.88
C THR A 9 -15.28 -3.54 -3.39
N ALA A 10 -16.40 -4.25 -3.33
CA ALA A 10 -16.42 -5.67 -2.95
C ALA A 10 -15.46 -6.50 -3.81
N THR A 11 -15.47 -6.30 -5.14
CA THR A 11 -14.55 -6.95 -6.07
C THR A 11 -13.10 -6.55 -5.81
N GLY A 12 -12.84 -5.26 -5.60
CA GLY A 12 -11.49 -4.76 -5.30
C GLY A 12 -10.92 -5.34 -4.00
N ILE A 13 -11.77 -5.54 -3.01
CA ILE A 13 -11.40 -6.16 -1.74
C ILE A 13 -11.17 -7.67 -1.92
N GLY A 14 -12.17 -8.39 -2.44
CA GLY A 14 -12.21 -9.84 -2.43
C GLY A 14 -11.24 -10.51 -3.41
N ASN A 15 -10.93 -9.87 -4.54
CA ASN A 15 -10.14 -10.49 -5.60
C ASN A 15 -8.66 -10.05 -5.59
N ASN A 16 -8.28 -9.06 -4.78
CA ASN A 16 -6.95 -8.49 -4.84
C ASN A 16 -6.26 -8.51 -3.49
N ASN A 17 -5.00 -8.87 -3.47
CA ASN A 17 -4.14 -8.80 -2.29
C ASN A 17 -3.26 -7.53 -2.28
N CYS A 18 -2.34 -7.46 -1.32
CA CYS A 18 -1.39 -6.35 -1.19
C CYS A 18 -0.46 -6.20 -2.39
N TYR A 19 -0.05 -7.31 -3.03
CA TYR A 19 0.80 -7.29 -4.21
C TYR A 19 0.07 -6.73 -5.43
N ALA A 20 -1.10 -7.26 -5.76
CA ALA A 20 -1.95 -6.75 -6.84
C ALA A 20 -2.21 -5.25 -6.68
N TYR A 21 -2.52 -4.81 -5.46
CA TYR A 21 -2.70 -3.40 -5.15
C TYR A 21 -1.43 -2.58 -5.39
N ALA A 22 -0.29 -3.06 -4.92
CA ALA A 22 0.98 -2.32 -4.99
C ALA A 22 1.47 -2.10 -6.43
N VAL A 23 1.29 -3.10 -7.30
CA VAL A 23 1.68 -3.01 -8.71
C VAL A 23 0.60 -2.44 -9.63
N GLY A 24 -0.57 -2.10 -9.07
CA GLY A 24 -1.68 -1.52 -9.81
C GLY A 24 -2.45 -2.51 -10.69
N ASP A 25 -2.32 -3.79 -10.40
CA ASP A 25 -2.87 -4.89 -11.17
C ASP A 25 -4.22 -5.34 -10.62
N TYR A 26 -5.28 -4.74 -11.10
CA TYR A 26 -6.63 -5.01 -10.62
C TYR A 26 -7.20 -6.27 -11.28
N GLU A 27 -7.44 -7.28 -10.47
CA GLU A 27 -8.06 -8.53 -10.87
C GLU A 27 -9.57 -8.48 -10.65
N ALA A 28 -10.34 -8.42 -11.74
CA ALA A 28 -11.81 -8.35 -11.65
C ALA A 28 -12.48 -9.70 -11.37
N TYR A 29 -11.86 -10.80 -11.82
CA TYR A 29 -12.49 -12.13 -11.90
C TYR A 29 -11.67 -13.27 -11.30
N ARG A 30 -10.57 -13.01 -10.61
CA ARG A 30 -9.71 -14.07 -10.07
C ARG A 30 -9.88 -14.23 -8.57
N TRP A 31 -10.03 -15.48 -8.15
CA TRP A 31 -10.09 -15.91 -6.76
C TRP A 31 -8.72 -16.26 -6.17
N GLN A 32 -7.66 -16.20 -6.97
CA GLN A 32 -6.31 -16.59 -6.54
C GLN A 32 -5.53 -15.38 -6.06
N LYS A 33 -4.82 -15.59 -4.96
CA LYS A 33 -3.86 -14.63 -4.44
C LYS A 33 -2.77 -14.41 -5.48
N SER A 34 -2.58 -13.18 -5.97
CA SER A 34 -1.44 -12.84 -6.81
C SER A 34 -0.14 -13.07 -6.04
N ILE A 35 0.73 -13.87 -6.58
CA ILE A 35 2.01 -14.25 -5.97
C ILE A 35 3.13 -13.64 -6.81
N PRO A 36 4.13 -12.96 -6.19
CA PRO A 36 5.30 -12.49 -6.93
C PRO A 36 6.04 -13.64 -7.62
N GLY A 37 6.20 -13.55 -8.92
CA GLY A 37 6.82 -14.56 -9.77
C GLY A 37 5.85 -15.40 -10.60
N ASP A 38 4.55 -15.39 -10.31
CA ASP A 38 3.57 -16.21 -11.04
C ASP A 38 3.51 -15.88 -12.52
N ARG A 39 3.57 -14.60 -12.88
CA ARG A 39 3.48 -14.15 -14.27
C ARG A 39 4.73 -14.45 -15.08
N SER A 40 5.87 -14.42 -14.42
CA SER A 40 7.17 -14.67 -15.04
C SER A 40 7.61 -16.13 -14.99
N GLY A 41 6.80 -17.01 -14.42
CA GLY A 41 7.14 -18.42 -14.22
C GLY A 41 8.26 -18.64 -13.18
N LEU A 42 8.54 -17.64 -12.35
CA LEU A 42 9.56 -17.71 -11.30
C LEU A 42 8.98 -18.06 -9.92
N SER A 43 7.68 -18.30 -9.84
CA SER A 43 7.03 -18.75 -8.61
C SER A 43 7.25 -20.26 -8.45
N ASP A 44 7.73 -20.66 -7.29
CA ASP A 44 7.78 -22.05 -6.83
C ASP A 44 6.74 -22.29 -5.72
N GLY A 45 5.63 -21.58 -5.79
CA GLY A 45 4.53 -21.67 -4.86
C GLY A 45 4.83 -20.98 -3.52
N TYR A 46 4.25 -21.50 -2.47
CA TYR A 46 4.35 -20.93 -1.13
C TYR A 46 5.74 -20.98 -0.49
N HIS A 47 6.66 -21.78 -1.02
CA HIS A 47 8.04 -21.90 -0.53
C HIS A 47 8.90 -20.66 -0.78
N ASN A 48 8.39 -19.73 -1.57
CA ASN A 48 9.10 -18.56 -2.08
C ASN A 48 9.22 -17.38 -1.09
N TYR A 49 8.52 -17.42 0.02
CA TYR A 49 8.44 -16.27 0.94
C TYR A 49 9.39 -16.35 2.12
N THR A 50 10.26 -17.34 2.14
CA THR A 50 11.19 -17.54 3.26
C THR A 50 12.39 -16.61 3.25
N HIS A 51 12.66 -15.94 2.12
CA HIS A 51 13.86 -15.11 1.96
C HIS A 51 13.58 -13.79 1.25
N CYS A 52 14.12 -12.70 1.79
CA CYS A 52 14.04 -11.37 1.19
C CYS A 52 14.69 -11.29 -0.20
N ALA A 53 15.76 -12.05 -0.44
CA ALA A 53 16.61 -11.89 -1.63
C ALA A 53 15.91 -12.21 -2.97
N GLY A 54 14.99 -13.18 -2.99
CA GLY A 54 14.33 -13.61 -4.22
C GLY A 54 13.13 -12.76 -4.63
N LEU A 55 12.45 -12.13 -3.68
CA LEU A 55 11.20 -11.43 -3.91
C LEU A 55 11.32 -10.19 -4.83
N PRO A 56 12.34 -9.33 -4.72
CA PRO A 56 12.54 -8.21 -5.64
C PRO A 56 12.67 -8.64 -7.10
N LYS A 57 13.44 -9.70 -7.35
CA LYS A 57 13.64 -10.24 -8.69
C LYS A 57 12.32 -10.71 -9.30
N ARG A 58 11.49 -11.40 -8.54
CA ARG A 58 10.18 -11.89 -8.98
C ARG A 58 9.22 -10.75 -9.31
N VAL A 59 9.13 -9.76 -8.42
CA VAL A 59 8.30 -8.56 -8.64
C VAL A 59 8.69 -7.83 -9.91
N ILE A 60 9.99 -7.65 -10.15
CA ILE A 60 10.51 -6.99 -11.36
C ILE A 60 10.24 -7.84 -12.60
N SER A 61 10.45 -9.15 -12.53
CA SER A 61 10.21 -10.07 -13.65
C SER A 61 8.75 -10.17 -14.05
N ASP A 62 7.83 -10.11 -13.09
CA ASP A 62 6.38 -10.05 -13.36
C ASP A 62 5.95 -8.74 -14.03
N ASN A 63 6.74 -7.68 -13.87
CA ASN A 63 6.39 -6.34 -14.32
C ASN A 63 7.55 -5.70 -15.12
N PRO A 64 8.00 -6.34 -16.19
CA PRO A 64 9.12 -5.84 -16.98
C PRO A 64 8.80 -4.45 -17.52
N THR A 65 9.79 -3.56 -17.52
CA THR A 65 9.69 -2.15 -17.95
C THR A 65 8.83 -1.24 -17.06
N LYS A 66 8.02 -1.78 -16.17
CA LYS A 66 7.12 -1.01 -15.28
C LYS A 66 7.70 -0.80 -13.88
N ILE A 67 8.51 -1.74 -13.39
CA ILE A 67 9.08 -1.72 -12.05
C ILE A 67 10.60 -1.84 -12.13
N TYR A 68 11.30 -1.06 -11.32
CA TYR A 68 12.75 -1.15 -11.15
C TYR A 68 13.12 -0.96 -9.68
N SER A 69 14.26 -1.51 -9.29
CA SER A 69 14.80 -1.32 -7.94
C SER A 69 15.25 0.12 -7.74
N ALA A 70 14.98 0.70 -6.58
CA ALA A 70 15.34 2.06 -6.23
C ALA A 70 15.83 2.14 -4.78
N LYS A 71 16.75 3.07 -4.49
CA LYS A 71 17.17 3.35 -3.11
C LYS A 71 16.03 4.02 -2.32
N ALA A 72 16.02 3.83 -1.00
CA ALA A 72 14.99 4.38 -0.13
C ALA A 72 14.84 5.91 -0.25
N ASN A 73 15.96 6.63 -0.40
CA ASN A 73 16.02 8.08 -0.54
C ASN A 73 15.98 8.58 -2.00
N GLU A 74 15.96 7.69 -2.98
CA GLU A 74 15.91 8.05 -4.39
C GLU A 74 14.57 8.72 -4.73
N LYS A 75 14.59 9.78 -5.52
CA LYS A 75 13.37 10.41 -6.02
C LYS A 75 12.75 9.55 -7.13
N CYS A 76 11.43 9.42 -7.12
CA CYS A 76 10.73 8.74 -8.20
C CYS A 76 10.93 9.44 -9.54
N LYS A 77 11.11 8.69 -10.62
CA LYS A 77 11.00 9.20 -11.97
C LYS A 77 9.58 9.71 -12.23
N ARG A 78 9.42 10.63 -13.18
CA ARG A 78 8.10 11.14 -13.57
C ARG A 78 7.19 9.97 -14.00
N GLY A 79 5.98 9.94 -13.46
CA GLY A 79 5.01 8.87 -13.73
C GLY A 79 5.13 7.64 -12.83
N TYR A 80 6.16 7.57 -12.01
CA TYR A 80 6.37 6.45 -11.07
C TYR A 80 5.98 6.82 -9.64
N TYR A 81 5.70 5.80 -8.86
CA TYR A 81 5.51 5.87 -7.41
C TYR A 81 6.38 4.82 -6.71
N LYS A 82 6.65 5.02 -5.44
CA LYS A 82 7.48 4.11 -4.66
C LYS A 82 6.62 3.05 -3.98
N VAL A 83 7.09 1.82 -4.05
CA VAL A 83 6.57 0.67 -3.32
C VAL A 83 7.63 0.19 -2.35
N MET A 84 7.23 -0.11 -1.12
CA MET A 84 8.06 -0.81 -0.15
C MET A 84 7.49 -2.21 0.07
N MET A 85 8.37 -3.16 0.18
CA MET A 85 8.05 -4.56 0.32
C MET A 85 8.73 -5.11 1.57
N PHE A 86 8.01 -5.93 2.29
CA PHE A 86 8.47 -6.61 3.50
C PHE A 86 8.22 -8.10 3.36
N VAL A 87 9.10 -8.89 3.94
CA VAL A 87 8.97 -10.34 4.05
C VAL A 87 9.02 -10.72 5.52
N CYS A 88 8.05 -11.50 5.95
CA CYS A 88 8.09 -12.21 7.21
C CYS A 88 8.50 -13.65 6.90
N PRO A 89 9.74 -14.06 7.20
CA PRO A 89 10.18 -15.43 6.94
C PRO A 89 9.33 -16.42 7.73
N GLY A 90 8.98 -17.54 7.11
CA GLY A 90 8.26 -18.62 7.76
C GLY A 90 9.09 -19.21 8.91
N ARG A 91 8.40 -19.65 9.95
CA ARG A 91 9.03 -20.40 11.06
C ARG A 91 8.52 -21.85 11.04
N PRO A 92 9.39 -22.86 11.13
CA PRO A 92 8.99 -24.27 11.07
C PRO A 92 8.01 -24.68 12.16
N THR A 93 7.94 -23.95 13.28
CA THR A 93 7.19 -24.30 14.48
C THR A 93 5.82 -23.62 14.63
N ASN A 94 5.46 -22.68 13.76
CA ASN A 94 4.22 -21.90 13.86
C ASN A 94 3.30 -22.13 12.66
N TYR A 95 2.02 -21.72 12.81
CA TYR A 95 1.01 -21.74 11.73
C TYR A 95 1.44 -20.98 10.45
N ILE A 96 2.46 -20.12 10.54
CA ILE A 96 3.08 -19.42 9.42
C ILE A 96 4.30 -20.20 8.91
N ARG A 97 4.12 -21.49 8.62
CA ARG A 97 5.21 -22.36 8.10
C ARG A 97 5.85 -21.82 6.83
N GLN A 98 5.13 -21.02 6.05
CA GLN A 98 5.50 -20.63 4.69
C GLN A 98 5.96 -19.17 4.57
N GLY A 99 5.95 -18.41 5.67
CA GLY A 99 6.20 -16.98 5.64
C GLY A 99 5.08 -16.19 4.95
N ASP A 100 5.25 -14.89 4.90
CA ASP A 100 4.32 -13.98 4.21
C ASP A 100 5.07 -12.77 3.67
N PHE A 101 4.44 -12.03 2.79
CA PHE A 101 4.94 -10.77 2.27
C PHE A 101 3.88 -9.68 2.42
N HIS A 102 4.35 -8.44 2.52
CA HIS A 102 3.45 -7.29 2.54
C HIS A 102 4.00 -6.12 1.74
N PHE A 103 3.09 -5.35 1.14
CA PHE A 103 3.43 -4.24 0.27
C PHE A 103 2.77 -2.95 0.75
N TYR A 104 3.55 -1.86 0.67
CA TYR A 104 3.10 -0.50 0.94
C TYR A 104 3.34 0.38 -0.27
N VAL A 105 2.39 1.26 -0.56
CA VAL A 105 2.46 2.23 -1.68
C VAL A 105 2.61 3.63 -1.13
N GLN A 106 3.65 4.35 -1.56
CA GLN A 106 3.87 5.74 -1.17
C GLN A 106 2.98 6.71 -1.96
N HIS A 107 2.41 7.67 -1.27
CA HIS A 107 1.62 8.74 -1.85
C HIS A 107 2.20 10.10 -1.46
N GLY A 108 2.40 10.96 -2.46
CA GLY A 108 2.82 12.36 -2.25
C GLY A 108 1.62 13.32 -2.13
N VAL A 109 0.42 12.85 -2.43
CA VAL A 109 -0.83 13.62 -2.37
C VAL A 109 -1.94 12.74 -1.82
N VAL A 110 -2.70 13.28 -0.89
CA VAL A 110 -3.87 12.63 -0.29
C VAL A 110 -5.14 13.34 -0.74
N GLU A 111 -6.14 12.55 -1.03
CA GLU A 111 -7.54 12.99 -1.11
C GLU A 111 -8.24 12.48 0.14
N TYR A 112 -8.66 13.39 1.01
CA TYR A 112 -9.29 13.07 2.27
C TYR A 112 -10.72 13.59 2.31
N ARG A 113 -11.66 12.76 2.69
CA ARG A 113 -13.04 13.17 2.96
C ARG A 113 -13.18 13.45 4.44
N VAL A 114 -13.51 14.70 4.78
CA VAL A 114 -13.74 15.15 6.16
C VAL A 114 -14.86 14.33 6.78
N LYS A 115 -14.58 13.75 7.93
CA LYS A 115 -15.56 12.97 8.71
C LYS A 115 -16.26 13.87 9.73
N PRO A 116 -17.49 13.52 10.18
CA PRO A 116 -18.06 14.14 11.36
C PRO A 116 -17.10 14.04 12.55
N GLY A 117 -16.94 15.14 13.30
CA GLY A 117 -16.01 15.21 14.43
C GLY A 117 -14.55 15.54 14.09
N ASP A 118 -14.17 15.57 12.79
CA ASP A 118 -12.84 16.04 12.41
C ASP A 118 -12.68 17.53 12.69
N THR A 119 -11.47 17.91 13.12
CA THR A 119 -10.97 19.30 13.09
C THR A 119 -9.81 19.41 12.13
N GLN A 120 -9.48 20.61 11.69
CA GLN A 120 -8.31 20.85 10.84
C GLN A 120 -7.02 20.39 11.52
N GLU A 121 -6.94 20.57 12.84
CA GLU A 121 -5.83 20.16 13.70
C GLU A 121 -5.74 18.63 13.78
N SER A 122 -6.86 17.93 13.98
CA SER A 122 -6.88 16.46 14.03
C SER A 122 -6.43 15.86 12.71
N VAL A 123 -6.88 16.40 11.57
CA VAL A 123 -6.47 15.97 10.24
C VAL A 123 -4.99 16.27 9.99
N ALA A 124 -4.51 17.47 10.37
CA ALA A 124 -3.09 17.81 10.23
C ALA A 124 -2.18 16.88 11.05
N LYS A 125 -2.57 16.60 12.30
CA LYS A 125 -1.87 15.66 13.20
C LYS A 125 -1.87 14.24 12.63
N PHE A 126 -3.02 13.75 12.16
CA PHE A 126 -3.14 12.43 11.58
C PHE A 126 -2.18 12.24 10.38
N PHE A 127 -2.15 13.17 9.44
CA PHE A 127 -1.28 13.08 8.26
C PHE A 127 0.15 13.58 8.50
N LYS A 128 0.47 14.03 9.71
CA LYS A 128 1.77 14.63 10.09
C LYS A 128 2.19 15.74 9.12
N VAL A 129 1.28 16.65 8.83
CA VAL A 129 1.50 17.81 7.95
C VAL A 129 1.25 19.12 8.71
N PRO A 130 1.85 20.24 8.29
CA PRO A 130 1.53 21.55 8.89
C PRO A 130 0.04 21.89 8.74
N LEU A 131 -0.56 22.45 9.78
CA LEU A 131 -1.96 22.88 9.80
C LEU A 131 -2.32 23.79 8.61
N SER A 132 -1.40 24.70 8.26
CA SER A 132 -1.56 25.60 7.10
C SER A 132 -1.81 24.87 5.78
N ARG A 133 -1.32 23.64 5.67
CA ARG A 133 -1.53 22.81 4.47
C ARG A 133 -2.96 22.28 4.40
N VAL A 134 -3.53 21.89 5.52
CA VAL A 134 -4.94 21.44 5.62
C VAL A 134 -5.88 22.64 5.41
N LYS A 135 -5.58 23.79 6.01
CA LYS A 135 -6.37 25.03 5.82
C LYS A 135 -6.50 25.45 4.36
N ARG A 136 -5.45 25.22 3.55
CA ARG A 136 -5.43 25.56 2.12
C ARG A 136 -5.95 24.45 1.20
N ALA A 137 -6.35 23.30 1.74
CA ALA A 137 -6.71 22.13 0.95
C ALA A 137 -8.14 22.15 0.38
N GLY A 138 -8.96 23.10 0.76
CA GLY A 138 -10.35 23.26 0.37
C GLY A 138 -11.28 23.62 1.51
N LYS A 139 -12.58 23.66 1.23
CA LYS A 139 -13.60 23.95 2.27
C LYS A 139 -13.64 22.82 3.29
N PHE A 140 -13.36 23.16 4.55
CA PHE A 140 -13.39 22.20 5.65
C PHE A 140 -14.83 22.09 6.21
N ALA A 141 -15.51 21.02 5.88
CA ALA A 141 -16.85 20.70 6.42
C ALA A 141 -17.09 19.18 6.24
N PRO A 142 -17.96 18.55 7.04
CA PRO A 142 -18.29 17.16 6.93
C PRO A 142 -18.62 16.74 5.49
N ASN A 143 -18.12 15.59 5.07
CA ASN A 143 -18.25 15.03 3.72
C ASN A 143 -17.57 15.82 2.59
N LYS A 144 -16.98 16.96 2.84
CA LYS A 144 -16.19 17.70 1.83
C LYS A 144 -14.84 17.02 1.63
N ARG A 145 -14.33 17.18 0.42
CA ARG A 145 -13.06 16.61 -0.02
C ARG A 145 -11.93 17.65 0.13
N LEU A 146 -10.89 17.26 0.82
CA LEU A 146 -9.63 17.98 0.88
C LEU A 146 -8.59 17.30 0.01
N VAL A 147 -7.76 18.07 -0.68
CA VAL A 147 -6.62 17.55 -1.47
C VAL A 147 -5.37 18.30 -1.05
N PHE A 148 -4.38 17.58 -0.53
CA PHE A 148 -3.14 18.20 -0.06
C PHE A 148 -1.93 17.26 -0.18
N LYS A 149 -0.73 17.87 -0.21
CA LYS A 149 0.53 17.11 -0.20
C LYS A 149 0.75 16.50 1.18
N ALA A 150 1.01 15.19 1.20
CA ALA A 150 1.42 14.46 2.40
C ALA A 150 2.29 13.27 1.97
N ASN A 151 3.29 12.93 2.79
CA ASN A 151 4.10 11.74 2.58
C ASN A 151 3.52 10.60 3.44
N VAL A 152 2.65 9.81 2.86
CA VAL A 152 2.00 8.70 3.54
C VAL A 152 2.06 7.44 2.71
N PHE A 153 1.92 6.31 3.37
CA PHE A 153 1.86 5.01 2.73
C PHE A 153 0.47 4.40 2.94
N SER A 154 0.03 3.68 1.94
CA SER A 154 -1.15 2.84 2.05
C SER A 154 -0.78 1.38 1.84
N HIS A 155 -1.59 0.51 2.36
CA HIS A 155 -1.50 -0.92 2.15
C HIS A 155 -2.89 -1.55 2.04
N LYS A 156 -2.94 -2.80 1.61
CA LYS A 156 -4.17 -3.59 1.55
C LYS A 156 -3.95 -4.90 2.33
N ARG A 157 -4.80 -5.19 3.30
CA ARG A 157 -4.68 -6.40 4.12
C ARG A 157 -5.33 -7.60 3.41
N GLY A 158 -4.58 -8.22 2.53
CA GLY A 158 -5.05 -9.38 1.77
C GLY A 158 -6.40 -9.12 1.10
N TRP A 159 -7.33 -10.03 1.28
CA TRP A 159 -8.71 -9.96 0.80
C TRP A 159 -9.69 -9.36 1.83
N ALA A 160 -9.19 -8.92 2.98
CA ALA A 160 -10.04 -8.47 4.09
C ALA A 160 -10.43 -7.00 4.00
N THR A 161 -9.60 -6.17 3.37
CA THR A 161 -9.83 -4.71 3.36
C THR A 161 -9.58 -4.09 1.99
N GLY A 162 -10.18 -2.93 1.74
CA GLY A 162 -9.67 -1.97 0.76
C GLY A 162 -8.35 -1.36 1.22
N PRO A 163 -7.79 -0.40 0.46
CA PRO A 163 -6.58 0.29 0.85
C PRO A 163 -6.75 1.09 2.14
N LEU A 164 -5.83 0.91 3.07
CA LEU A 164 -5.77 1.60 4.35
C LEU A 164 -4.56 2.54 4.37
N LEU A 165 -4.69 3.68 5.04
CA LEU A 165 -3.61 4.62 5.35
C LEU A 165 -3.11 4.44 6.80
N THR A 166 -3.68 3.49 7.52
CA THR A 166 -3.40 3.26 8.94
C THR A 166 -2.79 1.89 9.19
N ASP A 167 -1.94 1.81 10.20
CA ASP A 167 -1.47 0.58 10.81
C ASP A 167 -2.55 -0.08 11.70
N ALA A 168 -2.19 -1.14 12.41
CA ALA A 168 -3.09 -1.85 13.31
C ALA A 168 -3.52 -1.00 14.52
N SER A 169 -2.69 -0.07 14.95
CA SER A 169 -3.01 0.91 16.02
C SER A 169 -3.88 2.09 15.54
N GLY A 170 -4.27 2.14 14.27
CA GLY A 170 -5.06 3.24 13.69
C GLY A 170 -4.25 4.50 13.40
N LYS A 171 -2.92 4.48 13.52
CA LYS A 171 -2.04 5.60 13.20
C LYS A 171 -1.74 5.65 11.71
N SER A 172 -1.60 6.88 11.16
CA SER A 172 -1.20 7.04 9.76
C SER A 172 0.20 6.51 9.49
N ILE A 173 0.35 5.76 8.43
CA ILE A 173 1.63 5.18 8.04
C ILE A 173 2.45 6.22 7.28
N THR A 174 3.44 6.80 7.94
CA THR A 174 4.41 7.72 7.31
C THR A 174 5.79 7.07 7.10
N ASP A 175 6.03 5.96 7.78
CA ASP A 175 7.19 5.09 7.61
C ASP A 175 6.74 3.63 7.85
N PRO A 176 6.64 2.80 6.80
CA PRO A 176 6.20 1.42 6.93
C PRO A 176 7.07 0.54 7.85
N ARG A 177 8.35 0.92 8.07
CA ARG A 177 9.24 0.19 8.99
C ARG A 177 8.85 0.34 10.46
N LYS A 178 7.95 1.29 10.77
CA LYS A 178 7.44 1.61 12.11
C LYS A 178 5.95 1.35 12.25
N ALA A 179 5.34 0.72 11.25
CA ALA A 179 3.94 0.32 11.28
C ALA A 179 3.79 -0.99 12.07
N ASP A 180 2.73 -1.06 12.90
CA ASP A 180 2.36 -2.25 13.68
C ASP A 180 1.70 -3.31 12.81
#